data_0290b7bd518788126469d2c7d4937090
#
_entry.id   0290b7bd518788126469d2c7d4937090
#
_cell.length_a   1.000
_cell.length_b   1.000
_cell.length_c   1.000
_cell.angle_alpha   90.00
_cell.angle_beta   90.00
_cell.angle_gamma   90.00
#
_symmetry.space_group_name_H-M   'P 1'
#
loop_
_entity.id
_entity.type
_entity.pdbx_description
1 polymer ?
#
loop_
_entity_poly.entity_id
_entity_poly.type
_entity_poly.pdbx_seq_one_letter_code
_entity_poly.pdbx_strand_id
1 'polypeptide(L)'
;MTNLSATIANPNQALWEKGDFTRIAAFMRQSGEAVAESLGITPQMKVLDLGGGDGTTALPVARLGAEVVGIDIARNLVEAGIKRAAAAGLRNVRFVEGDASDLKEVADHSFDLTLTVVGAMFAPRPFDVAKEMVRVTRPGGRIVMGNWIPNDPTFVSQVLKISSAFTPPPPEGFVSPMTWGVESHIIERFGKAGVPAERIATVRDTYYFASPDTSPAQLMEIFEEFYGPTMNAVEAAQKNGKAKELHEQLAQLAETQNMSKNGGTLIPATFMRVTVSL
;
A
#
# COMPACT_ATOMS: atom_id res chain seq x y z
N MET A 1 17.71 36.32 -10.39
CA MET A 1 17.62 35.09 -11.15
C MET A 1 17.41 33.97 -10.14
N THR A 2 16.16 33.64 -9.87
CA THR A 2 15.77 32.59 -8.90
C THR A 2 15.92 31.24 -9.59
N ASN A 3 16.89 30.47 -9.13
CA ASN A 3 17.08 29.08 -9.51
C ASN A 3 15.86 28.30 -9.00
N LEU A 4 14.92 28.00 -9.89
CA LEU A 4 13.92 26.96 -9.68
C LEU A 4 14.67 25.62 -9.66
N SER A 5 14.98 25.15 -8.46
CA SER A 5 15.37 23.77 -8.23
C SER A 5 14.25 22.90 -8.79
N ALA A 6 14.47 22.31 -9.95
CA ALA A 6 13.57 21.31 -10.48
C ALA A 6 13.49 20.18 -9.44
N THR A 7 12.36 20.07 -8.78
CA THR A 7 12.06 18.95 -7.89
C THR A 7 12.15 17.71 -8.77
N ILE A 8 13.14 16.86 -8.50
CA ILE A 8 13.25 15.56 -9.19
C ILE A 8 11.97 14.81 -8.83
N ALA A 9 11.08 14.67 -9.81
CA ALA A 9 9.81 13.98 -9.60
C ALA A 9 10.10 12.57 -9.08
N ASN A 10 9.45 12.18 -7.99
CA ASN A 10 9.56 10.83 -7.46
C ASN A 10 9.10 9.85 -8.57
N PRO A 11 9.95 8.92 -9.01
CA PRO A 11 9.63 8.03 -10.14
C PRO A 11 8.37 7.17 -9.89
N ASN A 12 8.00 6.98 -8.63
CA ASN A 12 6.78 6.25 -8.28
C ASN A 12 5.50 7.08 -8.40
N GLN A 13 5.57 8.41 -8.32
CA GLN A 13 4.38 9.25 -8.47
C GLN A 13 3.70 8.99 -9.83
N ALA A 14 4.46 9.05 -10.91
CA ALA A 14 3.95 8.80 -12.25
C ALA A 14 3.36 7.40 -12.42
N LEU A 15 3.92 6.39 -11.72
CA LEU A 15 3.39 5.02 -11.74
C LEU A 15 1.99 4.93 -11.09
N TRP A 16 1.80 5.58 -9.94
CA TRP A 16 0.55 5.52 -9.20
C TRP A 16 -0.52 6.49 -9.76
N GLU A 17 -0.10 7.55 -10.45
CA GLU A 17 -0.99 8.47 -11.18
C GLU A 17 -1.37 7.96 -12.58
N LYS A 18 -0.63 6.98 -13.14
CA LYS A 18 -0.89 6.40 -14.46
C LYS A 18 -2.21 5.64 -14.52
N GLY A 19 -2.54 4.92 -13.46
CA GLY A 19 -3.77 4.15 -13.32
C GLY A 19 -4.78 4.82 -12.40
N ASP A 20 -5.86 4.11 -12.13
CA ASP A 20 -6.84 4.47 -11.12
C ASP A 20 -6.91 3.38 -10.06
N PHE A 21 -6.00 3.45 -9.09
CA PHE A 21 -5.94 2.45 -8.01
C PHE A 21 -7.23 2.39 -7.18
N THR A 22 -8.11 3.40 -7.25
CA THR A 22 -9.41 3.35 -6.56
C THR A 22 -10.27 2.17 -7.00
N ARG A 23 -10.09 1.73 -8.26
CA ARG A 23 -10.76 0.55 -8.84
C ARG A 23 -10.31 -0.75 -8.18
N ILE A 24 -9.02 -0.85 -7.87
CA ILE A 24 -8.43 -1.97 -7.12
C ILE A 24 -8.82 -1.88 -5.64
N ALA A 25 -8.70 -0.69 -5.06
CA ALA A 25 -9.02 -0.43 -3.66
C ALA A 25 -10.48 -0.78 -3.32
N ALA A 26 -11.41 -0.71 -4.28
CA ALA A 26 -12.80 -1.11 -4.08
C ALA A 26 -12.94 -2.56 -3.58
N PHE A 27 -12.08 -3.47 -4.05
CA PHE A 27 -12.06 -4.88 -3.61
C PHE A 27 -11.40 -5.07 -2.25
N MET A 28 -10.69 -4.07 -1.75
CA MET A 28 -9.89 -4.12 -0.53
C MET A 28 -10.62 -3.57 0.70
N ARG A 29 -11.81 -2.98 0.54
CA ARG A 29 -12.53 -2.23 1.59
C ARG A 29 -12.78 -3.03 2.85
N GLN A 30 -13.32 -4.23 2.72
CA GLN A 30 -13.65 -5.10 3.86
C GLN A 30 -12.40 -5.44 4.68
N SER A 31 -11.28 -5.75 4.01
CA SER A 31 -10.02 -6.04 4.69
C SER A 31 -9.41 -4.80 5.33
N GLY A 32 -9.55 -3.62 4.71
CA GLY A 32 -9.14 -2.35 5.31
C GLY A 32 -9.92 -2.03 6.60
N GLU A 33 -11.22 -2.30 6.64
CA GLU A 33 -12.05 -2.20 7.83
C GLU A 33 -11.59 -3.18 8.92
N ALA A 34 -11.39 -4.46 8.58
CA ALA A 34 -10.91 -5.46 9.53
C ALA A 34 -9.53 -5.13 10.12
N VAL A 35 -8.62 -4.59 9.31
CA VAL A 35 -7.33 -4.08 9.82
C VAL A 35 -7.57 -2.94 10.81
N ALA A 36 -8.36 -1.92 10.46
CA ALA A 36 -8.63 -0.78 11.32
C ALA A 36 -9.22 -1.21 12.69
N GLU A 37 -10.19 -2.12 12.69
CA GLU A 37 -10.81 -2.68 13.89
C GLU A 37 -9.80 -3.39 14.79
N SER A 38 -8.81 -4.06 14.20
CA SER A 38 -7.76 -4.79 14.92
C SER A 38 -6.73 -3.89 15.60
N LEU A 39 -6.71 -2.58 15.30
CA LEU A 39 -5.69 -1.66 15.79
C LEU A 39 -5.95 -1.10 17.19
N GLY A 40 -7.08 -1.39 17.83
CA GLY A 40 -7.40 -0.82 19.15
C GLY A 40 -7.41 0.71 19.13
N ILE A 41 -8.04 1.29 18.12
CA ILE A 41 -8.19 2.74 17.97
C ILE A 41 -9.10 3.32 19.04
N THR A 42 -8.72 4.47 19.56
CA THR A 42 -9.54 5.26 20.49
C THR A 42 -9.78 6.68 19.95
N PRO A 43 -10.88 7.36 20.37
CA PRO A 43 -11.21 8.70 19.86
C PRO A 43 -10.16 9.79 20.11
N GLN A 44 -9.25 9.58 21.05
CA GLN A 44 -8.20 10.56 21.37
C GLN A 44 -6.94 10.38 20.53
N MET A 45 -6.84 9.29 19.77
CA MET A 45 -5.62 8.99 19.00
C MET A 45 -5.50 9.92 17.79
N LYS A 46 -4.25 10.33 17.52
CA LYS A 46 -3.83 10.92 16.26
C LYS A 46 -3.14 9.85 15.42
N VAL A 47 -3.65 9.60 14.24
CA VAL A 47 -3.18 8.52 13.35
C VAL A 47 -2.69 9.10 12.03
N LEU A 48 -1.50 8.70 11.62
CA LEU A 48 -0.96 8.95 10.30
C LEU A 48 -1.11 7.68 9.45
N ASP A 49 -1.73 7.78 8.27
CA ASP A 49 -1.81 6.70 7.28
C ASP A 49 -0.95 7.06 6.07
N LEU A 50 0.21 6.39 5.93
CA LEU A 50 1.19 6.62 4.87
C LEU A 50 0.96 5.72 3.66
N GLY A 51 0.91 6.32 2.47
CA GLY A 51 0.43 5.63 1.28
C GLY A 51 -1.04 5.26 1.46
N GLY A 52 -1.81 6.18 2.08
CA GLY A 52 -3.20 5.95 2.47
C GLY A 52 -4.17 5.85 1.29
N GLY A 53 -3.70 6.13 0.08
CA GLY A 53 -4.49 6.04 -1.13
C GLY A 53 -5.77 6.87 -1.04
N ASP A 54 -6.87 6.25 -1.43
CA ASP A 54 -8.21 6.85 -1.34
C ASP A 54 -8.89 6.62 0.02
N GLY A 55 -8.13 6.25 1.07
CA GLY A 55 -8.59 6.09 2.43
C GLY A 55 -9.21 4.72 2.75
N THR A 56 -8.74 3.66 2.11
CA THR A 56 -9.21 2.28 2.40
C THR A 56 -9.07 1.93 3.88
N THR A 57 -8.01 2.40 4.54
CA THR A 57 -7.76 2.19 5.98
C THR A 57 -8.03 3.46 6.79
N ALA A 58 -7.66 4.65 6.27
CA ALA A 58 -7.86 5.93 6.95
C ALA A 58 -9.32 6.22 7.33
N LEU A 59 -10.29 5.93 6.43
CA LEU A 59 -11.69 6.21 6.71
C LEU A 59 -12.28 5.31 7.81
N PRO A 60 -12.07 3.99 7.81
CA PRO A 60 -12.46 3.14 8.94
C PRO A 60 -11.84 3.59 10.28
N VAL A 61 -10.55 3.94 10.30
CA VAL A 61 -9.88 4.47 11.51
C VAL A 61 -10.56 5.76 11.99
N ALA A 62 -10.92 6.67 11.08
CA ALA A 62 -11.64 7.90 11.41
C ALA A 62 -13.05 7.63 11.95
N ARG A 63 -13.76 6.61 11.42
CA ARG A 63 -15.08 6.19 11.97
C ARG A 63 -15.00 5.68 13.39
N LEU A 64 -13.85 5.12 13.81
CA LEU A 64 -13.58 4.73 15.20
C LEU A 64 -13.27 5.93 16.11
N GLY A 65 -13.23 7.15 15.56
CA GLY A 65 -13.16 8.41 16.31
C GLY A 65 -11.76 9.03 16.38
N ALA A 66 -10.72 8.42 15.84
CA ALA A 66 -9.38 9.00 15.80
C ALA A 66 -9.33 10.22 14.87
N GLU A 67 -8.41 11.15 15.12
CA GLU A 67 -8.00 12.19 14.18
C GLU A 67 -7.00 11.60 13.20
N VAL A 68 -7.31 11.61 11.89
CA VAL A 68 -6.51 10.92 10.88
C VAL A 68 -5.93 11.89 9.86
N VAL A 69 -4.66 11.68 9.53
CA VAL A 69 -4.00 12.30 8.38
C VAL A 69 -3.59 11.19 7.41
N GLY A 70 -4.17 11.17 6.22
CA GLY A 70 -3.72 10.33 5.12
C GLY A 70 -2.71 11.07 4.26
N ILE A 71 -1.56 10.49 4.01
CA ILE A 71 -0.56 11.04 3.08
C ILE A 71 -0.36 10.04 1.95
N ASP A 72 -0.47 10.52 0.70
CA ASP A 72 -0.16 9.72 -0.48
C ASP A 72 0.57 10.57 -1.51
N ILE A 73 1.41 9.93 -2.32
CA ILE A 73 2.17 10.61 -3.35
C ILE A 73 1.34 10.91 -4.61
N ALA A 74 0.28 10.12 -4.83
CA ALA A 74 -0.59 10.24 -6.00
C ALA A 74 -1.74 11.20 -5.73
N ARG A 75 -1.75 12.33 -6.46
CA ARG A 75 -2.78 13.37 -6.33
C ARG A 75 -4.19 12.85 -6.57
N ASN A 76 -4.39 12.03 -7.60
CA ASN A 76 -5.69 11.44 -7.91
C ASN A 76 -6.25 10.60 -6.75
N LEU A 77 -5.39 9.91 -5.99
CA LEU A 77 -5.79 9.12 -4.82
C LEU A 77 -6.13 10.02 -3.63
N VAL A 78 -5.34 11.07 -3.39
CA VAL A 78 -5.64 12.09 -2.37
C VAL A 78 -7.00 12.74 -2.63
N GLU A 79 -7.26 13.17 -3.87
CA GLU A 79 -8.56 13.75 -4.27
C GLU A 79 -9.72 12.76 -4.08
N ALA A 80 -9.50 11.48 -4.41
CA ALA A 80 -10.49 10.43 -4.17
C ALA A 80 -10.76 10.22 -2.68
N GLY A 81 -9.72 10.23 -1.84
CA GLY A 81 -9.84 10.16 -0.38
C GLY A 81 -10.65 11.32 0.20
N ILE A 82 -10.38 12.55 -0.24
CA ILE A 82 -11.15 13.75 0.15
C ILE A 82 -12.63 13.59 -0.21
N LYS A 83 -12.94 13.19 -1.45
CA LYS A 83 -14.31 12.97 -1.92
C LYS A 83 -15.03 11.90 -1.09
N ARG A 84 -14.34 10.79 -0.80
CA ARG A 84 -14.90 9.69 0.00
C ARG A 84 -15.14 10.10 1.46
N ALA A 85 -14.22 10.86 2.07
CA ALA A 85 -14.38 11.38 3.42
C ALA A 85 -15.61 12.32 3.50
N ALA A 86 -15.75 13.23 2.55
CA ALA A 86 -16.90 14.13 2.45
C ALA A 86 -18.22 13.36 2.27
N ALA A 87 -18.26 12.38 1.38
CA ALA A 87 -19.44 11.53 1.14
C ALA A 87 -19.83 10.71 2.39
N ALA A 88 -18.84 10.32 3.22
CA ALA A 88 -19.06 9.63 4.48
C ALA A 88 -19.38 10.57 5.66
N GLY A 89 -19.40 11.88 5.48
CA GLY A 89 -19.62 12.88 6.51
C GLY A 89 -18.52 12.97 7.57
N LEU A 90 -17.32 12.43 7.28
CA LEU A 90 -16.20 12.43 8.22
C LEU A 90 -15.48 13.78 8.19
N ARG A 91 -15.29 14.39 9.36
CA ARG A 91 -14.60 15.68 9.55
C ARG A 91 -13.26 15.54 10.28
N ASN A 92 -12.98 14.37 10.81
CA ASN A 92 -11.79 14.02 11.58
C ASN A 92 -10.73 13.29 10.75
N VAL A 93 -10.82 13.36 9.42
CA VAL A 93 -9.81 12.85 8.49
C VAL A 93 -9.51 13.91 7.43
N ARG A 94 -8.23 14.06 7.12
CA ARG A 94 -7.75 14.90 6.00
C ARG A 94 -6.74 14.13 5.17
N PHE A 95 -6.67 14.43 3.89
CA PHE A 95 -5.72 13.84 2.97
C PHE A 95 -4.79 14.92 2.41
N VAL A 96 -3.51 14.57 2.28
CA VAL A 96 -2.44 15.48 1.83
C VAL A 96 -1.52 14.74 0.85
N GLU A 97 -1.12 15.41 -0.22
CA GLU A 97 -0.09 14.91 -1.14
C GLU A 97 1.29 14.98 -0.45
N GLY A 98 2.06 13.87 -0.49
CA GLY A 98 3.37 13.82 0.14
C GLY A 98 4.11 12.51 -0.09
N ASP A 99 5.44 12.55 0.10
CA ASP A 99 6.34 11.40 -0.04
C ASP A 99 6.60 10.75 1.33
N ALA A 100 6.30 9.46 1.47
CA ALA A 100 6.54 8.71 2.71
C ALA A 100 8.02 8.69 3.15
N SER A 101 8.95 8.97 2.24
CA SER A 101 10.39 9.06 2.53
C SER A 101 10.90 10.48 2.83
N ASP A 102 10.01 11.49 2.80
CA ASP A 102 10.31 12.91 3.12
C ASP A 102 9.08 13.59 3.73
N LEU A 103 8.88 13.43 5.04
CA LEU A 103 7.78 14.01 5.80
C LEU A 103 8.17 15.30 6.52
N LYS A 104 9.06 16.11 5.93
CA LYS A 104 9.60 17.34 6.54
C LYS A 104 8.56 18.34 7.03
N GLU A 105 7.36 18.37 6.41
CA GLU A 105 6.25 19.22 6.83
C GLU A 105 5.46 18.64 8.02
N VAL A 106 5.79 17.42 8.45
CA VAL A 106 5.18 16.73 9.59
C VAL A 106 6.10 16.89 10.80
N ALA A 107 5.59 17.46 11.89
CA ALA A 107 6.36 17.66 13.10
C ALA A 107 6.74 16.33 13.77
N ASP A 108 7.86 16.31 14.49
CA ASP A 108 8.32 15.16 15.26
C ASP A 108 7.27 14.77 16.32
N HIS A 109 7.15 13.48 16.59
CA HIS A 109 6.34 12.95 17.70
C HIS A 109 4.86 13.39 17.68
N SER A 110 4.28 13.54 16.47
CA SER A 110 2.93 14.09 16.28
C SER A 110 1.82 13.06 16.36
N PHE A 111 2.15 11.76 16.19
CA PHE A 111 1.15 10.70 16.07
C PHE A 111 1.30 9.61 17.12
N ASP A 112 0.16 9.10 17.58
CA ASP A 112 0.07 7.92 18.45
C ASP A 112 0.32 6.64 17.71
N LEU A 113 -0.10 6.61 16.44
CA LEU A 113 0.03 5.50 15.51
C LEU A 113 0.40 6.03 14.13
N THR A 114 1.49 5.51 13.58
CA THR A 114 1.77 5.60 12.15
C THR A 114 1.40 4.28 11.49
N LEU A 115 0.50 4.33 10.54
CA LEU A 115 -0.07 3.20 9.83
C LEU A 115 0.37 3.24 8.36
N THR A 116 0.63 2.09 7.75
CA THR A 116 0.75 1.95 6.31
C THR A 116 0.39 0.52 5.90
N VAL A 117 -0.65 0.36 5.12
CA VAL A 117 -1.07 -0.95 4.61
C VAL A 117 -0.86 -0.97 3.11
N VAL A 118 0.15 -1.70 2.70
CA VAL A 118 0.62 -1.89 1.30
C VAL A 118 0.82 -0.59 0.50
N GLY A 119 1.09 0.52 1.21
CA GLY A 119 1.33 1.84 0.62
C GLY A 119 2.81 2.22 0.63
N ALA A 120 3.37 2.61 1.78
CA ALA A 120 4.74 3.13 1.90
C ALA A 120 5.83 2.10 1.52
N MET A 121 5.52 0.81 1.44
CA MET A 121 6.45 -0.20 0.94
C MET A 121 6.95 0.09 -0.48
N PHE A 122 6.19 0.82 -1.28
CA PHE A 122 6.56 1.17 -2.66
C PHE A 122 7.45 2.40 -2.77
N ALA A 123 7.72 3.11 -1.69
CA ALA A 123 8.64 4.24 -1.72
C ALA A 123 10.08 3.77 -1.97
N PRO A 124 10.85 4.44 -2.86
CA PRO A 124 12.14 3.93 -3.35
C PRO A 124 13.27 4.00 -2.32
N ARG A 125 13.08 4.73 -1.21
CA ARG A 125 14.09 4.95 -0.16
C ARG A 125 13.63 4.35 1.18
N PRO A 126 13.68 3.01 1.32
CA PRO A 126 13.08 2.33 2.47
C PRO A 126 13.69 2.69 3.82
N PHE A 127 14.98 3.07 3.88
CA PHE A 127 15.60 3.54 5.11
C PHE A 127 15.08 4.92 5.53
N ASP A 128 14.84 5.82 4.58
CA ASP A 128 14.24 7.12 4.86
C ASP A 128 12.79 6.96 5.34
N VAL A 129 12.02 6.05 4.72
CA VAL A 129 10.66 5.70 5.17
C VAL A 129 10.66 5.24 6.63
N ALA A 130 11.54 4.29 7.01
CA ALA A 130 11.63 3.82 8.38
C ALA A 130 12.00 4.96 9.35
N LYS A 131 12.97 5.78 8.98
CA LYS A 131 13.42 6.94 9.77
C LYS A 131 12.31 7.95 9.98
N GLU A 132 11.58 8.30 8.91
CA GLU A 132 10.46 9.26 9.00
C GLU A 132 9.30 8.71 9.85
N MET A 133 8.93 7.44 9.66
CA MET A 133 7.90 6.81 10.52
C MET A 133 8.27 6.85 12.00
N VAL A 134 9.54 6.57 12.35
CA VAL A 134 10.03 6.66 13.74
C VAL A 134 9.99 8.11 14.22
N ARG A 135 10.45 9.07 13.42
CA ARG A 135 10.51 10.49 13.78
C ARG A 135 9.13 11.08 14.09
N VAL A 136 8.13 10.78 13.25
CA VAL A 136 6.80 11.38 13.40
C VAL A 136 5.92 10.68 14.44
N THR A 137 6.26 9.45 14.82
CA THR A 137 5.54 8.71 15.87
C THR A 137 6.11 9.08 17.24
N ARG A 138 5.25 9.39 18.22
CA ARG A 138 5.67 9.79 19.56
C ARG A 138 6.30 8.63 20.34
N PRO A 139 7.15 8.90 21.34
CA PRO A 139 7.56 7.91 22.32
C PRO A 139 6.32 7.28 23.00
N GLY A 140 6.33 5.96 23.14
CA GLY A 140 5.17 5.18 23.61
C GLY A 140 4.08 4.97 22.58
N GLY A 141 4.23 5.52 21.38
CA GLY A 141 3.40 5.22 20.22
C GLY A 141 3.82 3.94 19.50
N ARG A 142 3.20 3.65 18.38
CA ARG A 142 3.55 2.49 17.57
C ARG A 142 3.43 2.75 16.08
N ILE A 143 4.17 1.96 15.30
CA ILE A 143 4.05 1.90 13.85
C ILE A 143 3.45 0.54 13.49
N VAL A 144 2.45 0.51 12.60
CA VAL A 144 1.89 -0.73 12.06
C VAL A 144 1.99 -0.71 10.55
N MET A 145 2.59 -1.76 9.98
CA MET A 145 2.71 -1.91 8.53
C MET A 145 2.05 -3.20 8.07
N GLY A 146 1.48 -3.17 6.89
CA GLY A 146 1.11 -4.35 6.12
C GLY A 146 1.93 -4.39 4.84
N ASN A 147 2.69 -5.47 4.61
CA ASN A 147 3.60 -5.56 3.47
C ASN A 147 3.44 -6.90 2.76
N TRP A 148 3.39 -6.90 1.42
CA TRP A 148 3.37 -8.14 0.66
C TRP A 148 4.66 -8.95 0.88
N ILE A 149 4.52 -10.26 0.99
CA ILE A 149 5.63 -11.19 1.27
C ILE A 149 6.19 -11.71 -0.07
N PRO A 150 7.50 -11.59 -0.33
CA PRO A 150 8.08 -12.09 -1.58
C PRO A 150 7.91 -13.61 -1.69
N ASN A 151 7.63 -14.09 -2.90
CA ASN A 151 7.42 -15.51 -3.22
C ASN A 151 6.29 -16.21 -2.43
N ASP A 152 5.42 -15.45 -1.78
CA ASP A 152 4.23 -16.01 -1.17
C ASP A 152 3.33 -16.65 -2.25
N PRO A 153 2.72 -17.83 -2.00
CA PRO A 153 1.87 -18.49 -2.99
C PRO A 153 0.53 -17.80 -3.22
N THR A 154 0.17 -16.80 -2.41
CA THR A 154 -1.12 -16.11 -2.53
C THR A 154 -1.08 -14.94 -3.52
N PHE A 155 -2.25 -14.40 -3.81
CA PHE A 155 -2.62 -13.59 -4.96
C PHE A 155 -1.61 -12.50 -5.35
N VAL A 156 -1.42 -11.46 -4.52
CA VAL A 156 -0.67 -10.26 -4.96
C VAL A 156 0.80 -10.57 -5.23
N SER A 157 1.41 -11.44 -4.41
CA SER A 157 2.79 -11.86 -4.64
C SER A 157 2.95 -12.60 -5.97
N GLN A 158 1.97 -13.42 -6.34
CA GLN A 158 1.98 -14.12 -7.62
C GLN A 158 1.65 -13.18 -8.79
N VAL A 159 0.72 -12.23 -8.65
CA VAL A 159 0.47 -11.18 -9.67
C VAL A 159 1.74 -10.41 -9.95
N LEU A 160 2.46 -9.95 -8.93
CA LEU A 160 3.72 -9.21 -9.09
C LEU A 160 4.82 -10.07 -9.73
N LYS A 161 4.90 -11.36 -9.35
CA LYS A 161 5.84 -12.32 -9.94
C LYS A 161 5.57 -12.56 -11.43
N ILE A 162 4.32 -12.82 -11.81
CA ILE A 162 3.90 -12.99 -13.20
C ILE A 162 4.20 -11.70 -13.96
N SER A 163 3.74 -10.55 -13.49
CA SER A 163 3.96 -9.25 -14.13
C SER A 163 5.44 -8.96 -14.37
N SER A 164 6.30 -9.24 -13.38
CA SER A 164 7.75 -9.00 -13.50
C SER A 164 8.43 -9.86 -14.56
N ALA A 165 7.89 -11.04 -14.88
CA ALA A 165 8.45 -11.91 -15.93
C ALA A 165 8.25 -11.35 -17.34
N PHE A 166 7.34 -10.40 -17.52
CA PHE A 166 7.07 -9.75 -18.81
C PHE A 166 7.72 -8.36 -18.94
N THR A 167 8.28 -7.82 -17.85
CA THR A 167 8.97 -6.52 -17.87
C THR A 167 10.48 -6.69 -18.03
N PRO A 168 11.18 -5.67 -18.54
CA PRO A 168 12.64 -5.65 -18.48
C PRO A 168 13.16 -5.77 -17.05
N PRO A 169 14.39 -6.30 -16.85
CA PRO A 169 14.98 -6.33 -15.51
C PRO A 169 15.07 -4.90 -14.93
N PRO A 170 14.90 -4.77 -13.61
CA PRO A 170 14.97 -3.46 -12.95
C PRO A 170 16.38 -2.85 -13.13
N PRO A 171 16.49 -1.50 -13.09
CA PRO A 171 17.78 -0.82 -13.18
C PRO A 171 18.68 -1.17 -11.99
N GLU A 172 19.98 -0.97 -12.16
CA GLU A 172 20.97 -1.12 -11.08
C GLU A 172 20.60 -0.23 -9.88
N GLY A 173 20.73 -0.77 -8.68
CA GLY A 173 20.37 -0.07 -7.43
C GLY A 173 18.87 -0.08 -7.09
N PHE A 174 18.02 -0.70 -7.90
CA PHE A 174 16.61 -0.83 -7.56
C PHE A 174 16.40 -1.68 -6.30
N VAL A 175 15.69 -1.10 -5.34
CA VAL A 175 15.26 -1.82 -4.13
C VAL A 175 13.83 -2.28 -4.30
N SER A 176 13.63 -3.60 -4.38
CA SER A 176 12.28 -4.15 -4.53
C SER A 176 11.38 -3.80 -3.33
N PRO A 177 10.16 -3.29 -3.56
CA PRO A 177 9.17 -3.08 -2.50
C PRO A 177 8.90 -4.34 -1.67
N MET A 178 9.01 -5.51 -2.29
CA MET A 178 8.79 -6.80 -1.64
C MET A 178 9.77 -7.10 -0.50
N THR A 179 10.90 -6.38 -0.42
CA THR A 179 11.86 -6.50 0.69
C THR A 179 11.29 -6.02 2.03
N TRP A 180 10.17 -5.28 2.04
CA TRP A 180 9.42 -4.97 3.25
C TRP A 180 8.63 -6.16 3.81
N GLY A 181 8.43 -7.21 3.03
CA GLY A 181 7.85 -8.48 3.47
C GLY A 181 8.90 -9.48 4.00
N VAL A 182 10.14 -9.05 4.27
CA VAL A 182 11.24 -9.87 4.78
C VAL A 182 11.67 -9.35 6.15
N GLU A 183 11.53 -10.16 7.19
CA GLU A 183 11.76 -9.74 8.58
C GLU A 183 13.16 -9.17 8.83
N SER A 184 14.22 -9.79 8.28
CA SER A 184 15.59 -9.29 8.44
C SER A 184 15.80 -7.90 7.87
N HIS A 185 15.14 -7.56 6.75
CA HIS A 185 15.19 -6.21 6.16
C HIS A 185 14.40 -5.19 7.00
N ILE A 186 13.30 -5.61 7.63
CA ILE A 186 12.52 -4.76 8.53
C ILE A 186 13.38 -4.41 9.75
N ILE A 187 13.97 -5.42 10.40
CA ILE A 187 14.85 -5.26 11.56
C ILE A 187 16.03 -4.33 11.21
N GLU A 188 16.66 -4.53 10.05
CA GLU A 188 17.77 -3.67 9.60
C GLU A 188 17.35 -2.21 9.44
N ARG A 189 16.20 -1.95 8.78
CA ARG A 189 15.71 -0.59 8.50
C ARG A 189 15.35 0.15 9.78
N PHE A 190 14.55 -0.46 10.63
CA PHE A 190 14.17 0.15 11.90
C PHE A 190 15.34 0.20 12.89
N GLY A 191 16.26 -0.77 12.87
CA GLY A 191 17.50 -0.73 13.64
C GLY A 191 18.38 0.48 13.28
N LYS A 192 18.51 0.79 11.98
CA LYS A 192 19.18 2.01 11.51
C LYS A 192 18.43 3.30 11.90
N ALA A 193 17.13 3.21 12.13
CA ALA A 193 16.32 4.31 12.67
C ALA A 193 16.31 4.39 14.20
N GLY A 194 17.10 3.55 14.89
CA GLY A 194 17.28 3.57 16.35
C GLY A 194 16.32 2.68 17.13
N VAL A 195 15.58 1.80 16.48
CA VAL A 195 14.64 0.88 17.14
C VAL A 195 15.28 -0.48 17.31
N PRO A 196 15.41 -1.00 18.54
CA PRO A 196 15.98 -2.32 18.78
C PRO A 196 15.03 -3.44 18.33
N ALA A 197 15.60 -4.59 17.93
CA ALA A 197 14.86 -5.69 17.30
C ALA A 197 13.72 -6.26 18.18
N GLU A 198 13.90 -6.27 19.49
CA GLU A 198 12.90 -6.76 20.47
C GLU A 198 11.63 -5.91 20.54
N ARG A 199 11.64 -4.70 19.96
CA ARG A 199 10.47 -3.84 19.82
C ARG A 199 9.73 -4.01 18.49
N ILE A 200 10.17 -4.96 17.67
CA ILE A 200 9.63 -5.25 16.35
C ILE A 200 8.98 -6.63 16.38
N ALA A 201 7.68 -6.68 16.14
CA ALA A 201 6.94 -7.94 16.02
C ALA A 201 6.43 -8.09 14.59
N THR A 202 6.54 -9.30 14.06
CA THR A 202 6.04 -9.66 12.73
C THR A 202 5.08 -10.83 12.82
N VAL A 203 4.00 -10.78 12.04
CA VAL A 203 3.03 -11.87 11.94
C VAL A 203 2.49 -11.95 10.52
N ARG A 204 2.24 -13.15 10.02
CA ARG A 204 1.55 -13.35 8.74
C ARG A 204 0.05 -13.15 8.98
N ASP A 205 -0.57 -12.37 8.11
CA ASP A 205 -1.99 -12.07 8.16
C ASP A 205 -2.57 -12.12 6.74
N THR A 206 -3.90 -12.12 6.60
CA THR A 206 -4.55 -12.30 5.31
C THR A 206 -5.42 -11.09 4.97
N TYR A 207 -5.21 -10.57 3.78
CA TYR A 207 -6.02 -9.56 3.13
C TYR A 207 -6.88 -10.23 2.05
N TYR A 208 -8.14 -9.85 1.93
CA TYR A 208 -9.02 -10.40 0.90
C TYR A 208 -9.35 -9.34 -0.13
N PHE A 209 -9.28 -9.72 -1.39
CA PHE A 209 -9.90 -8.99 -2.49
C PHE A 209 -11.29 -9.58 -2.68
N ALA A 210 -12.33 -8.79 -2.42
CA ALA A 210 -13.70 -9.26 -2.36
C ALA A 210 -14.65 -8.38 -3.17
N SER A 211 -15.52 -9.02 -3.95
CA SER A 211 -16.67 -8.40 -4.62
C SER A 211 -17.71 -9.48 -4.92
N PRO A 212 -18.99 -9.31 -4.55
CA PRO A 212 -20.01 -10.25 -4.92
C PRO A 212 -20.40 -10.21 -6.42
N ASP A 213 -20.16 -9.06 -7.07
CA ASP A 213 -20.69 -8.74 -8.39
C ASP A 213 -19.63 -8.75 -9.50
N THR A 214 -18.37 -9.06 -9.17
CA THR A 214 -17.25 -9.05 -10.11
C THR A 214 -16.59 -10.43 -10.11
N SER A 215 -16.45 -11.04 -11.27
CA SER A 215 -15.77 -12.34 -11.40
C SER A 215 -14.25 -12.20 -11.24
N PRO A 216 -13.52 -13.30 -10.96
CA PRO A 216 -12.05 -13.28 -10.90
C PRO A 216 -11.40 -12.79 -12.20
N ALA A 217 -11.95 -13.18 -13.35
CA ALA A 217 -11.46 -12.72 -14.65
C ALA A 217 -11.61 -11.21 -14.82
N GLN A 218 -12.77 -10.65 -14.48
CA GLN A 218 -13.00 -9.21 -14.51
C GLN A 218 -12.11 -8.45 -13.51
N LEU A 219 -11.81 -9.04 -12.34
CA LEU A 219 -10.82 -8.47 -11.43
C LEU A 219 -9.45 -8.34 -12.11
N MET A 220 -9.04 -9.33 -12.89
CA MET A 220 -7.74 -9.26 -13.58
C MET A 220 -7.73 -8.23 -14.71
N GLU A 221 -8.82 -8.09 -15.46
CA GLU A 221 -8.98 -6.99 -16.42
C GLU A 221 -8.81 -5.62 -15.74
N ILE A 222 -9.39 -5.44 -14.54
CA ILE A 222 -9.24 -4.23 -13.73
C ILE A 222 -7.76 -4.04 -13.29
N PHE A 223 -7.05 -5.11 -12.90
CA PHE A 223 -5.62 -5.03 -12.58
C PHE A 223 -4.78 -4.63 -13.80
N GLU A 224 -5.07 -5.20 -14.96
CA GLU A 224 -4.38 -4.90 -16.23
C GLU A 224 -4.59 -3.44 -16.66
N GLU A 225 -5.77 -2.87 -16.40
CA GLU A 225 -6.14 -1.52 -16.81
C GLU A 225 -5.73 -0.44 -15.79
N PHE A 226 -5.72 -0.76 -14.47
CA PHE A 226 -5.61 0.26 -13.43
C PHE A 226 -4.49 0.03 -12.39
N TYR A 227 -3.87 -1.15 -12.33
CA TYR A 227 -2.80 -1.41 -11.39
C TYR A 227 -1.43 -1.14 -12.02
N GLY A 228 -0.78 -0.04 -11.63
CA GLY A 228 0.45 0.44 -12.24
C GLY A 228 1.51 -0.62 -12.57
N PRO A 229 1.90 -1.53 -11.64
CA PRO A 229 2.84 -2.60 -11.95
C PRO A 229 2.37 -3.54 -13.07
N THR A 230 1.07 -3.92 -13.07
CA THR A 230 0.50 -4.79 -14.11
C THR A 230 0.34 -4.06 -15.44
N MET A 231 -0.07 -2.77 -15.43
CA MET A 231 -0.11 -1.92 -16.64
C MET A 231 1.24 -1.90 -17.36
N ASN A 232 2.33 -1.74 -16.63
CA ASN A 232 3.67 -1.77 -17.22
C ASN A 232 4.01 -3.14 -17.83
N ALA A 233 3.58 -4.24 -17.20
CA ALA A 233 3.75 -5.58 -17.74
C ALA A 233 2.91 -5.80 -19.02
N VAL A 234 1.67 -5.31 -19.05
CA VAL A 234 0.81 -5.35 -20.25
C VAL A 234 1.45 -4.60 -21.41
N GLU A 235 1.94 -3.38 -21.21
CA GLU A 235 2.63 -2.61 -22.26
C GLU A 235 3.88 -3.31 -22.78
N ALA A 236 4.68 -3.90 -21.89
CA ALA A 236 5.87 -4.64 -22.27
C ALA A 236 5.50 -5.94 -23.02
N ALA A 237 4.49 -6.67 -22.55
CA ALA A 237 4.00 -7.88 -23.19
C ALA A 237 3.40 -7.60 -24.58
N GLN A 238 2.67 -6.49 -24.75
CA GLN A 238 2.15 -6.06 -26.05
C GLN A 238 3.28 -5.80 -27.07
N LYS A 239 4.33 -5.08 -26.66
CA LYS A 239 5.51 -4.82 -27.52
C LYS A 239 6.23 -6.09 -27.96
N ASN A 240 6.17 -7.14 -27.14
CA ASN A 240 6.82 -8.43 -27.37
C ASN A 240 5.88 -9.50 -27.94
N GLY A 241 4.63 -9.16 -28.29
CA GLY A 241 3.63 -10.11 -28.82
C GLY A 241 3.15 -11.15 -27.80
N LYS A 242 3.30 -10.88 -26.48
CA LYS A 242 2.98 -11.81 -25.38
C LYS A 242 1.80 -11.38 -24.51
N ALA A 243 1.02 -10.38 -24.94
CA ALA A 243 -0.10 -9.86 -24.14
C ALA A 243 -1.12 -10.94 -23.78
N LYS A 244 -1.43 -11.84 -24.73
CA LYS A 244 -2.36 -12.95 -24.49
C LYS A 244 -1.82 -13.92 -23.44
N GLU A 245 -0.52 -14.24 -23.49
CA GLU A 245 0.12 -15.13 -22.50
C GLU A 245 0.06 -14.54 -21.08
N LEU A 246 0.34 -13.25 -20.92
CA LEU A 246 0.23 -12.55 -19.65
C LEU A 246 -1.20 -12.60 -19.11
N HIS A 247 -2.18 -12.22 -19.94
CA HIS A 247 -3.60 -12.24 -19.57
C HIS A 247 -4.06 -13.63 -19.11
N GLU A 248 -3.74 -14.69 -19.88
CA GLU A 248 -4.10 -16.06 -19.53
C GLU A 248 -3.49 -16.50 -18.20
N GLN A 249 -2.23 -16.16 -17.90
CA GLN A 249 -1.59 -16.49 -16.65
C GLN A 249 -2.24 -15.76 -15.45
N LEU A 250 -2.56 -14.48 -15.60
CA LEU A 250 -3.22 -13.69 -14.55
C LEU A 250 -4.65 -14.18 -14.30
N ALA A 251 -5.43 -14.40 -15.35
CA ALA A 251 -6.79 -14.93 -15.24
C ALA A 251 -6.80 -16.31 -14.56
N GLN A 252 -5.91 -17.21 -14.98
CA GLN A 252 -5.78 -18.54 -14.36
C GLN A 252 -5.40 -18.47 -12.88
N LEU A 253 -4.53 -17.54 -12.51
CA LEU A 253 -4.17 -17.32 -11.10
C LEU A 253 -5.40 -16.92 -10.28
N ALA A 254 -6.16 -15.92 -10.74
CA ALA A 254 -7.32 -15.41 -10.03
C ALA A 254 -8.42 -16.48 -9.88
N GLU A 255 -8.70 -17.22 -10.95
CA GLU A 255 -9.68 -18.35 -10.92
C GLU A 255 -9.23 -19.44 -9.93
N THR A 256 -7.96 -19.81 -9.95
CA THR A 256 -7.43 -20.89 -9.09
C THR A 256 -7.48 -20.52 -7.61
N GLN A 257 -7.28 -19.23 -7.28
CA GLN A 257 -7.24 -18.76 -5.91
C GLN A 257 -8.58 -18.23 -5.39
N ASN A 258 -9.59 -18.14 -6.25
CA ASN A 258 -10.90 -17.66 -5.84
C ASN A 258 -11.62 -18.65 -4.92
N MET A 259 -12.03 -18.17 -3.78
CA MET A 259 -12.78 -18.92 -2.77
C MET A 259 -14.31 -18.70 -2.87
N SER A 260 -14.75 -17.73 -3.67
CA SER A 260 -16.17 -17.43 -3.85
C SER A 260 -16.86 -18.59 -4.58
N LYS A 261 -18.07 -18.92 -4.12
CA LYS A 261 -18.89 -19.99 -4.71
C LYS A 261 -20.09 -19.44 -5.52
N ASN A 262 -20.24 -18.12 -5.56
CA ASN A 262 -21.42 -17.45 -6.09
C ASN A 262 -21.13 -16.63 -7.36
N GLY A 263 -20.02 -16.91 -8.05
CA GLY A 263 -19.62 -16.18 -9.26
C GLY A 263 -18.89 -14.85 -9.01
N GLY A 264 -18.84 -14.39 -7.76
CA GLY A 264 -18.07 -13.21 -7.36
C GLY A 264 -16.60 -13.51 -7.07
N THR A 265 -15.90 -12.55 -6.51
CA THR A 265 -14.49 -12.63 -6.12
C THR A 265 -14.35 -12.69 -4.60
N LEU A 266 -13.55 -13.63 -4.11
CA LEU A 266 -13.02 -13.69 -2.76
C LEU A 266 -11.64 -14.34 -2.82
N ILE A 267 -10.58 -13.53 -2.95
CA ILE A 267 -9.22 -14.04 -3.18
C ILE A 267 -8.31 -13.59 -2.04
N PRO A 268 -7.65 -14.55 -1.35
CA PRO A 268 -6.73 -14.22 -0.25
C PRO A 268 -5.38 -13.73 -0.76
N ALA A 269 -4.81 -12.75 -0.08
CA ALA A 269 -3.45 -12.26 -0.27
C ALA A 269 -2.77 -12.16 1.10
N THR A 270 -1.79 -13.01 1.34
CA THR A 270 -1.03 -13.01 2.60
C THR A 270 -0.08 -11.82 2.63
N PHE A 271 -0.05 -11.14 3.76
CA PHE A 271 0.87 -10.05 4.01
C PHE A 271 1.58 -10.22 5.34
N MET A 272 2.71 -9.56 5.51
CA MET A 272 3.40 -9.44 6.79
C MET A 272 2.88 -8.20 7.51
N ARG A 273 2.19 -8.41 8.62
CA ARG A 273 1.89 -7.35 9.57
C ARG A 273 3.12 -7.14 10.46
N VAL A 274 3.59 -5.92 10.50
CA VAL A 274 4.71 -5.48 11.34
C VAL A 274 4.17 -4.52 12.39
N THR A 275 4.55 -4.71 13.64
CA THR A 275 4.30 -3.76 14.72
C THR A 275 5.62 -3.35 15.34
N VAL A 276 5.88 -2.04 15.35
CA VAL A 276 7.05 -1.44 15.98
C VAL A 276 6.58 -0.59 17.15
N SER A 277 7.07 -0.89 18.36
CA SER A 277 6.77 -0.12 19.58
C SER A 277 7.88 0.90 19.84
N LEU A 278 7.55 2.17 20.06
CA LEU A 278 8.53 3.26 20.26
C LEU A 278 8.65 3.70 21.72
#